data_9ea042c1333100ba074f8f19768ee224
#
_entry.id   9ea042c1333100ba074f8f19768ee224
#
_cell.length_a   1.000
_cell.length_b   1.000
_cell.length_c   1.000
_cell.angle_alpha   90.00
_cell.angle_beta   90.00
_cell.angle_gamma   90.00
#
_symmetry.space_group_name_H-M   'P 1'
#
loop_
_entity.id
_entity.type
_entity.pdbx_description
1 polymer ?
#
loop_
_entity_poly.entity_id
_entity_poly.type
_entity_poly.pdbx_seq_one_letter_code
_entity_poly.pdbx_strand_id
1 'polypeptide(L)'
;DWLENVQDWGISRNRYWGTPLNIWECECGHQHSIGSIEELKSMSDNCPDDIELHRPYIDQVTIKCPHCGKQMHRVEEVIDCWFDSGSMPFAQWHYPFENKEIFEDNFPANFISEAVDQTRGWFYSLMAISTLLFNKAPYKNVVVLGHVQDENGQKMSKSKGNAVDPFEALEEHGADAIRWYFYTNSAPWLPNRFHAKAVTEGQRKFMGTLWNTYAFYTLYAEIDQFDPTKHALEYDKLSVMDKWLLSKMNTMVKSVDDNLGNYRIPEAARALQEFVDDMSNWYVRRCRDRFWAKGMEQDKVNAYMTLYTALVTVCKAAAPMIPFMTEEIYQNIVRSVDPSVKESIHLCDFPVYNAEQVDEKLEADMDLVLKIVVLGRACRNSAAIKNRQPIGQMYVKADATLPDYDEAIILDELNVKNITFTDDVSNFTTYNFKPQLKTVGPKYGKLVGGIRNYLAAVDGNEAKAELDSKGALTFEVDGTPVELAKEDLLIEMVKQEGFVTEADNGVTVVLDTNLSEELLEEGFVREVVSKIQSMRKEAGFEVT
;
A
#
# COMPACT_ATOMS: atom_id res chain seq x y z
N ASP A 1 17.78 -5.77 -28.36
CA ASP A 1 17.62 -6.68 -29.54
C ASP A 1 16.56 -6.19 -30.53
N TRP A 2 15.33 -5.77 -30.10
CA TRP A 2 14.30 -5.33 -31.04
C TRP A 2 14.66 -3.99 -31.72
N LEU A 3 15.16 -3.02 -30.98
CA LEU A 3 15.59 -1.72 -31.52
C LEU A 3 16.81 -1.83 -32.41
N GLU A 4 17.71 -2.79 -32.16
CA GLU A 4 18.87 -3.06 -33.00
C GLU A 4 18.47 -3.62 -34.38
N ASN A 5 17.33 -4.26 -34.47
CA ASN A 5 16.79 -4.90 -35.66
C ASN A 5 15.46 -4.26 -36.13
N VAL A 6 15.28 -2.95 -35.86
CA VAL A 6 14.09 -2.23 -36.23
C VAL A 6 13.88 -2.24 -37.74
N GLN A 7 12.65 -2.54 -38.16
CA GLN A 7 12.26 -2.54 -39.55
C GLN A 7 11.80 -1.15 -40.02
N ASP A 8 11.82 -0.91 -41.32
CA ASP A 8 11.28 0.31 -41.89
C ASP A 8 9.82 0.53 -41.48
N TRP A 9 9.52 1.76 -41.08
CA TRP A 9 8.17 2.14 -40.73
C TRP A 9 7.51 2.89 -41.90
N GLY A 10 6.64 2.21 -42.63
CA GLY A 10 5.80 2.84 -43.64
C GLY A 10 4.76 3.73 -42.98
N ILE A 11 4.91 5.04 -43.11
CA ILE A 11 4.07 6.03 -42.43
C ILE A 11 2.80 6.43 -43.21
N SER A 12 2.69 6.04 -44.48
CA SER A 12 1.51 6.34 -45.32
C SER A 12 0.42 5.28 -45.18
N ARG A 13 -0.84 5.72 -45.14
CA ARG A 13 -2.03 4.85 -45.11
C ARG A 13 -3.04 5.25 -46.15
N ASN A 14 -3.55 4.29 -46.90
CA ASN A 14 -4.64 4.51 -47.85
C ASN A 14 -5.98 4.45 -47.10
N ARG A 15 -6.35 5.57 -46.50
CA ARG A 15 -7.60 5.75 -45.75
C ARG A 15 -8.17 7.11 -46.02
N TYR A 16 -9.48 7.26 -45.88
CA TYR A 16 -10.15 8.56 -46.03
C TYR A 16 -9.89 9.45 -44.80
N TRP A 17 -10.09 8.90 -43.59
CA TRP A 17 -9.97 9.63 -42.33
C TRP A 17 -8.57 9.47 -41.69
N GLY A 18 -7.99 10.58 -41.33
CA GLY A 18 -6.69 10.68 -40.69
C GLY A 18 -6.02 12.00 -41.00
N THR A 19 -4.83 12.24 -40.46
CA THR A 19 -4.01 13.41 -40.76
C THR A 19 -3.47 13.30 -42.18
N PRO A 20 -3.82 14.19 -43.13
CA PRO A 20 -3.31 14.16 -44.49
C PRO A 20 -1.80 14.29 -44.56
N LEU A 21 -1.13 13.47 -45.36
CA LEU A 21 0.29 13.68 -45.65
C LEU A 21 0.51 15.03 -46.30
N ASN A 22 1.46 15.78 -45.81
CA ASN A 22 1.82 17.11 -46.26
C ASN A 22 2.76 17.11 -47.49
N ILE A 23 2.51 16.20 -48.45
CA ILE A 23 3.35 15.99 -49.63
C ILE A 23 2.54 16.30 -50.87
N TRP A 24 3.06 17.16 -51.72
CA TRP A 24 2.55 17.48 -53.05
C TRP A 24 3.47 16.89 -54.11
N GLU A 25 2.90 16.35 -55.17
CA GLU A 25 3.60 15.75 -56.29
C GLU A 25 3.32 16.47 -57.60
N CYS A 26 4.35 16.59 -58.40
CA CYS A 26 4.28 17.17 -59.75
C CYS A 26 4.43 16.06 -60.80
N GLU A 27 3.75 16.28 -61.97
CA GLU A 27 3.95 15.41 -63.14
C GLU A 27 5.42 15.29 -63.58
N CYS A 28 6.28 16.28 -63.27
CA CYS A 28 7.73 16.21 -63.52
C CYS A 28 8.51 15.28 -62.58
N GLY A 29 7.82 14.67 -61.61
CA GLY A 29 8.41 13.79 -60.61
C GLY A 29 8.95 14.51 -59.38
N HIS A 30 8.82 15.84 -59.28
CA HIS A 30 9.22 16.58 -58.11
C HIS A 30 8.19 16.39 -57.00
N GLN A 31 8.68 16.11 -55.77
CA GLN A 31 7.88 16.06 -54.56
C GLN A 31 8.29 17.19 -53.62
N HIS A 32 7.29 17.83 -52.98
CA HIS A 32 7.54 18.89 -52.01
C HIS A 32 6.73 18.63 -50.73
N SER A 33 7.40 18.74 -49.59
CA SER A 33 6.79 18.61 -48.26
C SER A 33 6.54 20.00 -47.67
N ILE A 34 5.30 20.34 -47.39
CA ILE A 34 4.88 21.61 -46.80
C ILE A 34 5.04 21.53 -45.27
N GLY A 35 5.76 22.52 -44.71
CA GLY A 35 6.06 22.57 -43.27
C GLY A 35 5.16 23.50 -42.44
N SER A 36 4.40 24.40 -43.09
CA SER A 36 3.51 25.32 -42.38
C SER A 36 2.37 25.81 -43.25
N ILE A 37 1.32 26.38 -42.65
CA ILE A 37 0.21 27.03 -43.37
C ILE A 37 0.72 28.23 -44.14
N GLU A 38 1.66 29.01 -43.61
CA GLU A 38 2.26 30.15 -44.28
C GLU A 38 3.02 29.71 -45.54
N GLU A 39 3.79 28.64 -45.48
CA GLU A 39 4.47 28.06 -46.64
C GLU A 39 3.44 27.61 -47.70
N LEU A 40 2.39 26.89 -47.27
CA LEU A 40 1.31 26.47 -48.16
C LEU A 40 0.68 27.65 -48.90
N LYS A 41 0.30 28.71 -48.18
CA LYS A 41 -0.26 29.94 -48.76
C LYS A 41 0.71 30.64 -49.70
N SER A 42 1.98 30.68 -49.38
CA SER A 42 3.01 31.30 -50.20
C SER A 42 3.25 30.60 -51.54
N MET A 43 3.01 29.29 -51.61
CA MET A 43 3.20 28.46 -52.80
C MET A 43 1.91 28.18 -53.58
N SER A 44 0.76 28.54 -53.02
CA SER A 44 -0.56 28.23 -53.58
C SER A 44 -1.28 29.49 -54.04
N ASP A 45 -1.96 29.40 -55.20
CA ASP A 45 -2.86 30.46 -55.70
C ASP A 45 -4.31 30.25 -55.25
N ASN A 46 -4.65 29.11 -54.66
CA ASN A 46 -6.01 28.71 -54.31
C ASN A 46 -6.20 28.25 -52.86
N CYS A 47 -5.27 28.54 -51.95
CA CYS A 47 -5.39 28.19 -50.55
C CYS A 47 -6.30 29.20 -49.83
N PRO A 48 -7.44 28.76 -49.23
CA PRO A 48 -8.27 29.64 -48.40
C PRO A 48 -7.52 30.13 -47.17
N ASP A 49 -7.89 31.33 -46.68
CA ASP A 49 -7.30 31.88 -45.45
C ASP A 49 -7.62 31.06 -44.20
N ASP A 50 -8.78 30.40 -44.20
CA ASP A 50 -9.29 29.53 -43.15
C ASP A 50 -9.20 28.05 -43.54
N ILE A 51 -8.14 27.64 -44.25
CA ILE A 51 -7.96 26.26 -44.69
C ILE A 51 -8.12 25.27 -43.58
N GLU A 52 -8.98 24.27 -43.79
CA GLU A 52 -9.08 23.08 -42.96
C GLU A 52 -8.13 22.01 -43.48
N LEU A 53 -7.21 21.54 -42.61
CA LEU A 53 -6.16 20.59 -42.95
C LEU A 53 -6.66 19.15 -42.96
N HIS A 54 -7.92 18.93 -43.36
CA HIS A 54 -8.54 17.60 -43.52
C HIS A 54 -9.06 17.39 -44.94
N ARG A 55 -9.23 16.12 -45.29
CA ARG A 55 -9.96 15.77 -46.52
C ARG A 55 -11.47 16.10 -46.38
N PRO A 56 -12.13 16.57 -47.40
CA PRO A 56 -11.63 16.80 -48.77
C PRO A 56 -10.98 18.18 -49.01
N TYR A 57 -10.96 19.05 -48.04
CA TYR A 57 -10.61 20.49 -48.21
C TYR A 57 -9.16 20.67 -48.65
N ILE A 58 -8.21 20.01 -47.96
CA ILE A 58 -6.77 20.13 -48.26
C ILE A 58 -6.44 19.53 -49.64
N ASP A 59 -7.21 18.56 -50.12
CA ASP A 59 -6.98 17.90 -51.41
C ASP A 59 -7.27 18.83 -52.59
N GLN A 60 -8.00 19.91 -52.37
CA GLN A 60 -8.33 20.92 -53.39
C GLN A 60 -7.25 22.00 -53.54
N VAL A 61 -6.34 22.08 -52.58
CA VAL A 61 -5.26 23.07 -52.58
C VAL A 61 -4.11 22.56 -53.45
N THR A 62 -3.75 23.31 -54.44
CA THR A 62 -2.60 23.06 -55.33
C THR A 62 -1.49 24.05 -55.03
N ILE A 63 -0.25 23.63 -55.26
CA ILE A 63 0.92 24.51 -55.12
C ILE A 63 1.70 24.54 -56.43
N LYS A 64 2.49 25.60 -56.61
CA LYS A 64 3.32 25.77 -57.79
C LYS A 64 4.62 24.98 -57.66
N CYS A 65 4.91 24.13 -58.62
CA CYS A 65 6.14 23.37 -58.62
C CYS A 65 7.38 24.28 -58.73
N PRO A 66 8.28 24.25 -57.76
CA PRO A 66 9.50 25.07 -57.82
C PRO A 66 10.45 24.65 -58.94
N HIS A 67 10.27 23.47 -59.54
CA HIS A 67 11.12 22.91 -60.57
C HIS A 67 10.64 23.28 -61.99
N CYS A 68 9.34 23.10 -62.28
CA CYS A 68 8.82 23.26 -63.62
C CYS A 68 7.68 24.29 -63.74
N GLY A 69 7.22 24.85 -62.60
CA GLY A 69 6.14 25.84 -62.55
C GLY A 69 4.73 25.30 -62.74
N LYS A 70 4.52 24.00 -62.97
CA LYS A 70 3.19 23.39 -63.07
C LYS A 70 2.55 23.25 -61.70
N GLN A 71 1.24 23.00 -61.70
CA GLN A 71 0.49 22.76 -60.48
C GLN A 71 0.82 21.38 -59.92
N MET A 72 1.08 21.31 -58.64
CA MET A 72 1.29 20.08 -57.86
C MET A 72 0.03 19.74 -57.05
N HIS A 73 -0.25 18.48 -56.91
CA HIS A 73 -1.39 17.98 -56.15
C HIS A 73 -0.91 17.17 -54.96
N ARG A 74 -1.64 17.29 -53.83
CA ARG A 74 -1.34 16.52 -52.62
C ARG A 74 -1.54 15.01 -52.90
N VAL A 75 -0.70 14.15 -52.34
CA VAL A 75 -0.90 12.71 -52.33
C VAL A 75 -2.20 12.36 -51.57
N GLU A 76 -2.90 11.31 -51.98
CA GLU A 76 -4.21 10.98 -51.38
C GLU A 76 -4.11 10.36 -49.97
N GLU A 77 -2.96 9.82 -49.64
CA GLU A 77 -2.73 9.09 -48.39
C GLU A 77 -2.77 10.00 -47.15
N VAL A 78 -3.08 9.39 -46.03
CA VAL A 78 -2.99 9.98 -44.71
C VAL A 78 -1.82 9.37 -43.93
N ILE A 79 -1.37 10.03 -42.90
CA ILE A 79 -0.28 9.54 -42.04
C ILE A 79 -0.80 8.45 -41.11
N ASP A 80 0.10 7.54 -40.73
CA ASP A 80 -0.17 6.52 -39.73
C ASP A 80 -0.56 7.15 -38.39
N CYS A 81 -1.64 6.67 -37.77
CA CYS A 81 -2.10 7.16 -36.47
C CYS A 81 -1.05 7.01 -35.35
N TRP A 82 -0.12 6.08 -35.48
CA TRP A 82 1.00 5.96 -34.56
C TRP A 82 2.01 7.12 -34.69
N PHE A 83 2.09 7.74 -35.84
CA PHE A 83 2.86 8.97 -36.01
C PHE A 83 2.18 10.14 -35.29
N ASP A 84 0.88 10.29 -35.44
CA ASP A 84 0.11 11.31 -34.74
C ASP A 84 0.26 11.19 -33.23
N SER A 85 0.04 9.99 -32.69
CA SER A 85 0.17 9.73 -31.25
C SER A 85 1.60 9.90 -30.73
N GLY A 86 2.59 9.54 -31.55
CA GLY A 86 4.01 9.72 -31.23
C GLY A 86 4.50 11.17 -31.32
N SER A 87 3.73 12.03 -32.00
CA SER A 87 3.98 13.47 -32.10
C SER A 87 3.36 14.28 -30.95
N MET A 88 2.57 13.66 -30.11
CA MET A 88 1.83 14.32 -29.02
C MET A 88 2.71 15.24 -28.15
N PRO A 89 3.93 14.89 -27.75
CA PRO A 89 4.72 15.74 -26.85
C PRO A 89 4.92 17.17 -27.31
N PHE A 90 5.00 17.39 -28.61
CA PHE A 90 5.19 18.73 -29.21
C PHE A 90 3.95 19.23 -29.95
N ALA A 91 3.23 18.35 -30.63
CA ALA A 91 2.05 18.72 -31.42
C ALA A 91 0.93 19.33 -30.58
N GLN A 92 0.71 18.84 -29.37
CA GLN A 92 -0.30 19.39 -28.45
C GLN A 92 -0.08 20.86 -28.11
N TRP A 93 1.15 21.34 -28.17
CA TRP A 93 1.54 22.71 -27.87
C TRP A 93 1.68 23.57 -29.12
N HIS A 94 1.51 23.01 -30.31
CA HIS A 94 1.82 23.65 -31.61
C HIS A 94 3.29 24.13 -31.68
N TYR A 95 4.18 23.38 -31.02
CA TYR A 95 5.62 23.63 -31.07
C TYR A 95 6.16 23.30 -32.49
N PRO A 96 7.08 24.08 -33.08
CA PRO A 96 7.82 25.19 -32.47
C PRO A 96 7.18 26.57 -32.68
N PHE A 97 5.95 26.67 -33.24
CA PHE A 97 5.32 27.93 -33.63
C PHE A 97 4.74 28.67 -32.43
N GLU A 98 4.23 27.94 -31.43
CA GLU A 98 3.61 28.46 -30.21
C GLU A 98 4.08 27.68 -28.99
N ASN A 99 3.83 28.24 -27.80
CA ASN A 99 3.98 27.53 -26.49
C ASN A 99 5.35 26.89 -26.24
N LYS A 100 6.42 27.50 -26.75
CA LYS A 100 7.77 26.98 -26.65
C LYS A 100 8.21 26.72 -25.20
N GLU A 101 7.95 27.67 -24.30
CA GLU A 101 8.31 27.54 -22.89
C GLU A 101 7.58 26.38 -22.22
N ILE A 102 6.27 26.21 -22.48
CA ILE A 102 5.48 25.10 -21.95
C ILE A 102 6.03 23.76 -22.42
N PHE A 103 6.40 23.66 -23.70
CA PHE A 103 7.03 22.45 -24.23
C PHE A 103 8.36 22.16 -23.55
N GLU A 104 9.25 23.14 -23.43
CA GLU A 104 10.56 22.98 -22.83
C GLU A 104 10.48 22.56 -21.34
N ASP A 105 9.49 23.05 -20.60
CA ASP A 105 9.24 22.69 -19.20
C ASP A 105 8.66 21.27 -19.04
N ASN A 106 7.92 20.76 -20.02
CA ASN A 106 7.24 19.48 -19.96
C ASN A 106 7.91 18.36 -20.77
N PHE A 107 8.99 18.65 -21.49
CA PHE A 107 9.71 17.69 -22.31
C PHE A 107 11.14 17.47 -21.83
N PRO A 108 11.56 16.22 -21.51
CA PRO A 108 10.79 14.97 -21.53
C PRO A 108 9.71 14.90 -20.44
N ALA A 109 8.65 14.16 -20.68
CA ALA A 109 7.66 13.85 -19.66
C ALA A 109 8.28 13.17 -18.43
N ASN A 110 7.78 13.45 -17.24
CA ASN A 110 8.28 12.80 -16.02
C ASN A 110 8.04 11.29 -16.06
N PHE A 111 6.84 10.87 -16.49
CA PHE A 111 6.52 9.47 -16.78
C PHE A 111 5.40 9.36 -17.81
N ILE A 112 5.30 8.18 -18.41
CA ILE A 112 4.14 7.73 -19.18
C ILE A 112 3.67 6.38 -18.63
N SER A 113 2.41 6.03 -18.84
CA SER A 113 1.86 4.76 -18.37
C SER A 113 0.84 4.22 -19.36
N GLU A 114 1.06 3.02 -19.81
CA GLU A 114 0.15 2.21 -20.62
C GLU A 114 0.50 0.72 -20.47
N ALA A 115 -0.29 -0.14 -21.12
CA ALA A 115 -0.09 -1.59 -21.05
C ALA A 115 1.16 -2.06 -21.82
N VAL A 116 1.60 -3.27 -21.52
CA VAL A 116 2.84 -3.87 -22.05
C VAL A 116 2.87 -4.02 -23.57
N ASP A 117 1.70 -4.12 -24.23
CA ASP A 117 1.60 -4.19 -25.70
C ASP A 117 2.10 -2.90 -26.37
N GLN A 118 2.10 -1.76 -25.67
CA GLN A 118 2.59 -0.48 -26.18
C GLN A 118 4.11 -0.40 -26.34
N THR A 119 4.86 -1.40 -25.93
CA THR A 119 6.27 -1.55 -26.30
C THR A 119 6.50 -1.63 -27.81
N ARG A 120 5.49 -2.11 -28.55
CA ARG A 120 5.43 -2.15 -30.01
C ARG A 120 4.34 -1.24 -30.60
N GLY A 121 3.98 -0.20 -29.88
CA GLY A 121 2.98 0.78 -30.27
C GLY A 121 3.42 2.18 -29.85
N TRP A 122 2.71 2.76 -28.90
CA TRP A 122 2.91 4.17 -28.50
C TRP A 122 4.29 4.46 -27.89
N PHE A 123 4.79 3.58 -27.02
CA PHE A 123 6.13 3.80 -26.41
C PHE A 123 7.23 3.87 -27.47
N TYR A 124 7.12 3.02 -28.50
CA TYR A 124 8.05 3.01 -29.62
C TYR A 124 7.89 4.26 -30.51
N SER A 125 6.69 4.62 -30.92
CA SER A 125 6.46 5.77 -31.81
C SER A 125 6.88 7.09 -31.16
N LEU A 126 6.61 7.26 -29.85
CA LEU A 126 7.13 8.39 -29.08
C LEU A 126 8.66 8.46 -29.12
N MET A 127 9.32 7.33 -28.86
CA MET A 127 10.78 7.26 -28.85
C MET A 127 11.39 7.51 -30.24
N ALA A 128 10.84 6.91 -31.27
CA ALA A 128 11.35 7.04 -32.64
C ALA A 128 11.26 8.51 -33.13
N ILE A 129 10.10 9.13 -33.00
CA ILE A 129 9.88 10.52 -33.47
C ILE A 129 10.71 11.51 -32.65
N SER A 130 10.73 11.35 -31.32
CA SER A 130 11.49 12.24 -30.45
C SER A 130 13.00 12.13 -30.68
N THR A 131 13.51 10.93 -30.92
CA THR A 131 14.92 10.73 -31.23
C THR A 131 15.30 11.36 -32.56
N LEU A 132 14.46 11.22 -33.58
CA LEU A 132 14.69 11.83 -34.89
C LEU A 132 14.67 13.36 -34.86
N LEU A 133 13.74 13.96 -34.10
CA LEU A 133 13.57 15.42 -34.08
C LEU A 133 14.46 16.13 -33.07
N PHE A 134 14.64 15.53 -31.89
CA PHE A 134 15.29 16.18 -30.75
C PHE A 134 16.55 15.47 -30.26
N ASN A 135 16.88 14.29 -30.80
CA ASN A 135 17.95 13.42 -30.32
C ASN A 135 17.87 13.19 -28.81
N LYS A 136 16.65 13.00 -28.30
CA LYS A 136 16.35 12.91 -26.88
C LYS A 136 15.14 12.00 -26.64
N ALA A 137 15.18 11.22 -25.56
CA ALA A 137 14.01 10.43 -25.14
C ALA A 137 12.86 11.33 -24.71
N PRO A 138 11.60 11.00 -25.07
CA PRO A 138 10.44 11.84 -24.76
C PRO A 138 9.90 11.69 -23.35
N TYR A 139 10.39 10.71 -22.59
CA TYR A 139 9.99 10.42 -21.22
C TYR A 139 11.18 9.94 -20.39
N LYS A 140 11.12 10.20 -19.09
CA LYS A 140 12.15 9.78 -18.12
C LYS A 140 11.87 8.41 -17.53
N ASN A 141 10.59 8.08 -17.33
CA ASN A 141 10.13 6.83 -16.72
C ASN A 141 8.93 6.26 -17.49
N VAL A 142 8.79 4.95 -17.46
CA VAL A 142 7.63 4.24 -18.00
C VAL A 142 7.06 3.33 -16.93
N VAL A 143 5.80 3.55 -16.57
CA VAL A 143 5.05 2.63 -15.72
C VAL A 143 4.24 1.70 -16.60
N VAL A 144 4.80 0.54 -16.88
CA VAL A 144 4.17 -0.46 -17.77
C VAL A 144 3.12 -1.26 -16.98
N LEU A 145 1.91 -1.34 -17.51
CA LEU A 145 0.80 -2.04 -16.88
C LEU A 145 0.66 -3.47 -17.42
N GLY A 146 0.48 -4.42 -16.51
CA GLY A 146 0.10 -5.79 -16.85
C GLY A 146 -1.37 -5.89 -17.28
N HIS A 147 -1.74 -6.98 -17.92
CA HIS A 147 -3.11 -7.22 -18.36
C HIS A 147 -4.03 -7.53 -17.17
N VAL A 148 -5.27 -7.06 -17.23
CA VAL A 148 -6.34 -7.48 -16.31
C VAL A 148 -6.91 -8.80 -16.80
N GLN A 149 -6.95 -9.78 -15.91
CA GLN A 149 -7.44 -11.14 -16.15
C GLN A 149 -8.70 -11.40 -15.33
N ASP A 150 -9.44 -12.45 -15.67
CA ASP A 150 -10.54 -12.93 -14.84
C ASP A 150 -10.03 -13.56 -13.52
N GLU A 151 -10.93 -13.98 -12.65
CA GLU A 151 -10.59 -14.57 -11.35
C GLU A 151 -9.74 -15.85 -11.46
N ASN A 152 -9.80 -16.55 -12.60
CA ASN A 152 -9.02 -17.76 -12.89
C ASN A 152 -7.68 -17.47 -13.58
N GLY A 153 -7.35 -16.21 -13.82
CA GLY A 153 -6.13 -15.81 -14.52
C GLY A 153 -6.20 -15.97 -16.03
N GLN A 154 -7.41 -16.05 -16.61
CA GLN A 154 -7.62 -16.13 -18.05
C GLN A 154 -7.78 -14.72 -18.64
N LYS A 155 -7.31 -14.56 -19.87
CA LYS A 155 -7.54 -13.33 -20.63
C LYS A 155 -9.05 -13.11 -20.81
N MET A 156 -9.52 -11.93 -20.41
CA MET A 156 -10.90 -11.52 -20.63
C MET A 156 -11.19 -11.34 -22.12
N SER A 157 -12.31 -11.87 -22.58
CA SER A 157 -12.81 -11.59 -23.93
C SER A 157 -14.34 -11.71 -23.97
N LYS A 158 -14.98 -10.88 -24.80
CA LYS A 158 -16.44 -10.95 -25.02
C LYS A 158 -16.89 -12.31 -25.54
N SER A 159 -16.07 -12.94 -26.38
CA SER A 159 -16.38 -14.25 -26.97
C SER A 159 -16.36 -15.40 -25.96
N LYS A 160 -15.60 -15.27 -24.86
CA LYS A 160 -15.55 -16.26 -23.77
C LYS A 160 -16.58 -16.01 -22.68
N GLY A 161 -17.27 -14.85 -22.69
CA GLY A 161 -18.24 -14.48 -21.67
C GLY A 161 -17.65 -14.23 -20.26
N ASN A 162 -16.31 -14.06 -20.17
CA ASN A 162 -15.60 -13.81 -18.90
C ASN A 162 -15.16 -12.36 -18.74
N ALA A 163 -15.63 -11.46 -19.60
CA ALA A 163 -15.36 -10.04 -19.47
C ALA A 163 -16.24 -9.44 -18.37
N VAL A 164 -15.62 -8.64 -17.48
CA VAL A 164 -16.32 -7.85 -16.49
C VAL A 164 -16.70 -6.51 -17.12
N ASP A 165 -17.96 -6.10 -17.00
CA ASP A 165 -18.38 -4.76 -17.39
C ASP A 165 -17.88 -3.74 -16.36
N PRO A 166 -17.07 -2.75 -16.76
CA PRO A 166 -16.53 -1.75 -15.83
C PRO A 166 -17.60 -0.92 -15.14
N PHE A 167 -18.69 -0.61 -15.82
CA PHE A 167 -19.77 0.20 -15.26
C PHE A 167 -20.56 -0.55 -14.20
N GLU A 168 -20.86 -1.84 -14.44
CA GLU A 168 -21.49 -2.70 -13.44
C GLU A 168 -20.59 -2.84 -12.20
N ALA A 169 -19.28 -3.04 -12.39
CA ALA A 169 -18.33 -3.12 -11.29
C ALA A 169 -18.24 -1.79 -10.50
N LEU A 170 -18.28 -0.65 -11.18
CA LEU A 170 -18.30 0.68 -10.54
C LEU A 170 -19.58 0.91 -9.73
N GLU A 171 -20.73 0.48 -10.23
CA GLU A 171 -22.00 0.57 -9.50
C GLU A 171 -22.02 -0.36 -8.25
N GLU A 172 -21.46 -1.56 -8.37
CA GLU A 172 -21.43 -2.53 -7.27
C GLU A 172 -20.45 -2.14 -6.15
N HIS A 173 -19.23 -1.72 -6.50
CA HIS A 173 -18.14 -1.52 -5.53
C HIS A 173 -17.81 -0.06 -5.26
N GLY A 174 -18.14 0.85 -6.17
CA GLY A 174 -17.65 2.22 -6.16
C GLY A 174 -16.24 2.37 -6.73
N ALA A 175 -15.95 3.55 -7.27
CA ALA A 175 -14.67 3.81 -7.93
C ALA A 175 -13.47 3.71 -6.98
N ASP A 176 -13.59 4.22 -5.76
CA ASP A 176 -12.50 4.19 -4.77
C ASP A 176 -12.08 2.77 -4.40
N ALA A 177 -13.03 1.84 -4.23
CA ALA A 177 -12.74 0.45 -3.90
C ALA A 177 -11.99 -0.26 -5.04
N ILE A 178 -12.39 -0.02 -6.29
CA ILE A 178 -11.74 -0.59 -7.46
C ILE A 178 -10.34 0.00 -7.63
N ARG A 179 -10.19 1.32 -7.49
CA ARG A 179 -8.88 1.99 -7.52
C ARG A 179 -7.94 1.43 -6.46
N TRP A 180 -8.41 1.34 -5.22
CA TRP A 180 -7.65 0.77 -4.11
C TRP A 180 -7.20 -0.66 -4.37
N TYR A 181 -8.10 -1.49 -4.91
CA TYR A 181 -7.78 -2.86 -5.30
C TYR A 181 -6.62 -2.92 -6.29
N PHE A 182 -6.68 -2.14 -7.38
CA PHE A 182 -5.62 -2.14 -8.39
C PHE A 182 -4.28 -1.59 -7.87
N TYR A 183 -4.31 -0.67 -6.92
CA TYR A 183 -3.07 -0.16 -6.31
C TYR A 183 -2.44 -1.12 -5.31
N THR A 184 -3.21 -2.00 -4.70
CA THR A 184 -2.74 -2.87 -3.60
C THR A 184 -2.51 -4.32 -3.98
N ASN A 185 -3.21 -4.83 -5.00
CA ASN A 185 -3.25 -6.26 -5.29
C ASN A 185 -1.90 -6.81 -5.78
N SER A 186 -1.25 -6.10 -6.70
CA SER A 186 0.03 -6.53 -7.27
C SER A 186 0.83 -5.34 -7.81
N ALA A 187 2.12 -5.58 -8.11
CA ALA A 187 2.91 -4.60 -8.84
C ALA A 187 2.26 -4.27 -10.19
N PRO A 188 2.26 -3.00 -10.63
CA PRO A 188 1.53 -2.57 -11.82
C PRO A 188 1.85 -3.36 -13.11
N TRP A 189 3.08 -3.82 -13.26
CA TRP A 189 3.56 -4.56 -14.43
C TRP A 189 3.22 -6.05 -14.45
N LEU A 190 2.67 -6.59 -13.34
CA LEU A 190 2.23 -7.97 -13.27
C LEU A 190 0.78 -8.09 -13.75
N PRO A 191 0.40 -9.26 -14.32
CA PRO A 191 -0.99 -9.53 -14.61
C PRO A 191 -1.84 -9.42 -13.33
N ASN A 192 -2.95 -8.72 -13.42
CA ASN A 192 -3.85 -8.46 -12.29
C ASN A 192 -5.17 -9.22 -12.48
N ARG A 193 -5.49 -10.12 -11.55
CA ARG A 193 -6.76 -10.83 -11.57
C ARG A 193 -7.84 -9.97 -10.94
N PHE A 194 -8.91 -9.69 -11.67
CA PHE A 194 -10.08 -9.02 -11.11
C PHE A 194 -10.94 -10.02 -10.36
N HIS A 195 -11.10 -9.79 -9.07
CA HIS A 195 -11.83 -10.67 -8.18
C HIS A 195 -12.74 -9.84 -7.26
N ALA A 196 -14.05 -9.88 -7.49
CA ALA A 196 -15.03 -9.05 -6.76
C ALA A 196 -14.94 -9.18 -5.23
N LYS A 197 -14.77 -10.40 -4.71
CA LYS A 197 -14.62 -10.63 -3.26
C LYS A 197 -13.37 -9.95 -2.69
N ALA A 198 -12.25 -9.96 -3.43
CA ALA A 198 -11.02 -9.30 -3.00
C ALA A 198 -11.16 -7.77 -3.03
N VAL A 199 -11.91 -7.20 -3.97
CA VAL A 199 -12.25 -5.77 -3.99
C VAL A 199 -13.03 -5.41 -2.73
N THR A 200 -14.08 -6.17 -2.40
CA THR A 200 -14.90 -5.96 -1.19
C THR A 200 -14.07 -6.11 0.10
N GLU A 201 -13.17 -7.10 0.15
CA GLU A 201 -12.31 -7.29 1.32
C GLU A 201 -11.33 -6.13 1.51
N GLY A 202 -10.68 -5.67 0.45
CA GLY A 202 -9.80 -4.50 0.48
C GLY A 202 -10.54 -3.22 0.90
N GLN A 203 -11.74 -3.01 0.36
CA GLN A 203 -12.62 -1.92 0.76
C GLN A 203 -12.92 -1.96 2.26
N ARG A 204 -13.34 -3.12 2.78
CA ARG A 204 -13.67 -3.28 4.19
C ARG A 204 -12.47 -3.06 5.12
N LYS A 205 -11.33 -3.62 4.78
CA LYS A 205 -10.12 -3.54 5.62
C LYS A 205 -9.52 -2.15 5.71
N PHE A 206 -9.51 -1.40 4.62
CA PHE A 206 -8.91 -0.07 4.58
C PHE A 206 -9.93 1.05 4.64
N MET A 207 -10.81 1.15 3.65
CA MET A 207 -11.78 2.24 3.57
C MET A 207 -12.80 2.18 4.71
N GLY A 208 -13.28 0.98 5.04
CA GLY A 208 -14.20 0.77 6.16
C GLY A 208 -13.56 1.15 7.50
N THR A 209 -12.29 0.81 7.72
CA THR A 209 -11.56 1.17 8.93
C THR A 209 -11.34 2.68 9.04
N LEU A 210 -10.92 3.32 7.95
CA LEU A 210 -10.78 4.78 7.89
C LEU A 210 -12.12 5.49 8.15
N TRP A 211 -13.18 5.02 7.50
CA TRP A 211 -14.52 5.58 7.69
C TRP A 211 -15.02 5.45 9.13
N ASN A 212 -14.82 4.29 9.75
CA ASN A 212 -15.20 4.09 11.14
C ASN A 212 -14.45 5.00 12.11
N THR A 213 -13.17 5.27 11.82
CA THR A 213 -12.36 6.22 12.60
C THR A 213 -12.88 7.65 12.43
N TYR A 214 -13.18 8.04 11.21
CA TYR A 214 -13.83 9.31 10.89
C TYR A 214 -15.19 9.43 11.59
N ALA A 215 -16.02 8.42 11.52
CA ALA A 215 -17.33 8.41 12.18
C ALA A 215 -17.21 8.52 13.71
N PHE A 216 -16.23 7.86 14.30
CA PHE A 216 -15.92 8.01 15.72
C PHE A 216 -15.56 9.45 16.08
N TYR A 217 -14.67 10.08 15.31
CA TYR A 217 -14.30 11.47 15.53
C TYR A 217 -15.50 12.41 15.42
N THR A 218 -16.29 12.31 14.35
CA THR A 218 -17.42 13.21 14.10
C THR A 218 -18.52 13.05 15.15
N LEU A 219 -18.81 11.82 15.56
CA LEU A 219 -19.82 11.54 16.58
C LEU A 219 -19.49 12.25 17.91
N TYR A 220 -18.27 12.05 18.40
CA TYR A 220 -17.87 12.62 19.69
C TYR A 220 -17.58 14.11 19.61
N ALA A 221 -17.00 14.59 18.50
CA ALA A 221 -16.81 16.01 18.26
C ALA A 221 -18.15 16.78 18.22
N GLU A 222 -19.21 16.19 17.68
CA GLU A 222 -20.56 16.77 17.69
C GLU A 222 -21.14 16.80 19.11
N ILE A 223 -21.04 15.70 19.86
CA ILE A 223 -21.50 15.63 21.24
C ILE A 223 -20.79 16.67 22.12
N ASP A 224 -19.49 16.78 22.00
CA ASP A 224 -18.67 17.71 22.81
C ASP A 224 -18.61 19.12 22.22
N GLN A 225 -19.23 19.39 21.08
CA GLN A 225 -19.13 20.67 20.34
C GLN A 225 -17.67 21.09 20.11
N PHE A 226 -16.83 20.10 19.78
CA PHE A 226 -15.40 20.34 19.58
C PHE A 226 -15.13 21.03 18.24
N ASP A 227 -14.40 22.14 18.30
CA ASP A 227 -13.96 22.88 17.12
C ASP A 227 -12.42 22.89 17.05
N PRO A 228 -11.81 22.16 16.10
CA PRO A 228 -10.36 22.06 15.97
C PRO A 228 -9.69 23.40 15.65
N THR A 229 -10.41 24.38 15.10
CA THR A 229 -9.88 25.70 14.76
C THR A 229 -9.60 26.57 16.00
N LYS A 230 -10.18 26.23 17.15
CA LYS A 230 -10.04 26.94 18.43
C LYS A 230 -8.90 26.41 19.30
N HIS A 231 -8.20 25.37 18.87
CA HIS A 231 -7.15 24.72 19.62
C HIS A 231 -5.89 24.57 18.77
N ALA A 232 -4.74 24.48 19.44
CA ALA A 232 -3.47 24.18 18.81
C ALA A 232 -2.95 22.81 19.27
N LEU A 233 -2.23 22.12 18.39
CA LEU A 233 -1.49 20.92 18.74
C LEU A 233 -0.17 21.30 19.41
N GLU A 234 -0.13 21.23 20.75
CA GLU A 234 1.06 21.55 21.54
C GLU A 234 1.82 20.26 21.84
N TYR A 235 2.78 19.92 20.99
CA TYR A 235 3.49 18.64 21.00
C TYR A 235 4.06 18.26 22.37
N ASP A 236 4.69 19.19 23.06
CA ASP A 236 5.34 18.92 24.35
C ASP A 236 4.37 18.55 25.48
N LYS A 237 3.11 18.90 25.32
CA LYS A 237 2.04 18.61 26.30
C LYS A 237 1.26 17.33 26.00
N LEU A 238 1.58 16.67 24.89
CA LEU A 238 0.86 15.47 24.45
C LEU A 238 1.25 14.25 25.29
N SER A 239 0.31 13.29 25.38
CA SER A 239 0.59 11.98 25.99
C SER A 239 1.54 11.15 25.11
N VAL A 240 2.06 10.07 25.68
CA VAL A 240 2.92 9.12 24.95
C VAL A 240 2.16 8.51 23.75
N MET A 241 0.88 8.17 23.93
CA MET A 241 0.05 7.64 22.83
C MET A 241 -0.16 8.66 21.71
N ASP A 242 -0.36 9.93 22.04
CA ASP A 242 -0.49 10.99 21.04
C ASP A 242 0.82 11.16 20.26
N LYS A 243 1.94 11.21 20.95
CA LYS A 243 3.27 11.31 20.32
C LYS A 243 3.58 10.10 19.45
N TRP A 244 3.19 8.91 19.89
CA TRP A 244 3.33 7.71 19.09
C TRP A 244 2.54 7.80 17.78
N LEU A 245 1.26 8.22 17.82
CA LEU A 245 0.45 8.34 16.61
C LEU A 245 1.02 9.37 15.64
N LEU A 246 1.48 10.52 16.14
CA LEU A 246 2.11 11.55 15.32
C LEU A 246 3.45 11.10 14.72
N SER A 247 4.23 10.32 15.47
CA SER A 247 5.45 9.69 14.96
C SER A 247 5.13 8.71 13.82
N LYS A 248 4.20 7.81 14.03
CA LYS A 248 3.72 6.87 13.00
C LYS A 248 3.14 7.59 11.78
N MET A 249 2.41 8.68 11.99
CA MET A 249 1.86 9.52 10.92
C MET A 249 2.98 10.10 10.04
N ASN A 250 4.01 10.66 10.65
CA ASN A 250 5.12 11.22 9.89
C ASN A 250 5.97 10.14 9.19
N THR A 251 6.18 9.00 9.82
CA THR A 251 6.83 7.84 9.19
C THR A 251 6.00 7.36 7.99
N MET A 252 4.69 7.31 8.09
CA MET A 252 3.79 7.00 6.97
C MET A 252 3.91 8.03 5.86
N VAL A 253 3.85 9.33 6.16
CA VAL A 253 3.98 10.40 5.15
C VAL A 253 5.29 10.25 4.37
N LYS A 254 6.42 10.06 5.07
CA LYS A 254 7.71 9.84 4.42
C LYS A 254 7.71 8.61 3.53
N SER A 255 7.20 7.49 4.03
CA SER A 255 7.14 6.22 3.28
C SER A 255 6.27 6.35 2.03
N VAL A 256 5.10 6.99 2.13
CA VAL A 256 4.20 7.19 0.98
C VAL A 256 4.84 8.11 -0.06
N ASP A 257 5.42 9.23 0.36
CA ASP A 257 6.06 10.18 -0.54
C ASP A 257 7.25 9.57 -1.26
N ASP A 258 8.17 8.91 -0.54
CA ASP A 258 9.33 8.25 -1.11
C ASP A 258 8.92 7.12 -2.08
N ASN A 259 7.94 6.32 -1.74
CA ASN A 259 7.47 5.22 -2.59
C ASN A 259 6.73 5.72 -3.84
N LEU A 260 5.87 6.72 -3.72
CA LEU A 260 5.21 7.33 -4.89
C LEU A 260 6.23 8.02 -5.79
N GLY A 261 7.20 8.72 -5.23
CA GLY A 261 8.30 9.35 -5.98
C GLY A 261 9.15 8.35 -6.78
N ASN A 262 9.17 7.09 -6.36
CA ASN A 262 9.85 5.98 -7.03
C ASN A 262 8.91 5.02 -7.77
N TYR A 263 7.66 5.41 -7.98
CA TYR A 263 6.61 4.59 -8.65
C TYR A 263 6.34 3.23 -8.00
N ARG A 264 6.59 3.10 -6.69
CA ARG A 264 6.30 1.91 -5.88
C ARG A 264 4.92 2.06 -5.24
N ILE A 265 3.89 1.95 -6.04
CA ILE A 265 2.50 2.22 -5.65
C ILE A 265 1.98 1.24 -4.59
N PRO A 266 2.17 -0.10 -4.71
CA PRO A 266 1.72 -1.04 -3.68
C PRO A 266 2.36 -0.82 -2.31
N GLU A 267 3.63 -0.43 -2.26
CA GLU A 267 4.34 -0.12 -1.02
C GLU A 267 3.77 1.14 -0.35
N ALA A 268 3.47 2.18 -1.14
CA ALA A 268 2.80 3.38 -0.64
C ALA A 268 1.41 3.07 -0.08
N ALA A 269 0.62 2.27 -0.80
CA ALA A 269 -0.71 1.84 -0.36
C ALA A 269 -0.64 1.02 0.94
N ARG A 270 0.35 0.15 1.07
CA ARG A 270 0.57 -0.64 2.29
C ARG A 270 0.89 0.25 3.49
N ALA A 271 1.74 1.26 3.32
CA ALA A 271 2.05 2.22 4.38
C ALA A 271 0.80 2.98 4.86
N LEU A 272 -0.09 3.37 3.94
CA LEU A 272 -1.39 3.97 4.29
C LEU A 272 -2.27 3.02 5.08
N GLN A 273 -2.39 1.77 4.65
CA GLN A 273 -3.21 0.76 5.32
C GLN A 273 -2.70 0.46 6.73
N GLU A 274 -1.40 0.26 6.90
CA GLU A 274 -0.79 0.01 8.20
C GLU A 274 -1.04 1.18 9.17
N PHE A 275 -0.88 2.41 8.70
CA PHE A 275 -1.15 3.59 9.53
C PHE A 275 -2.63 3.69 9.94
N VAL A 276 -3.56 3.44 9.03
CA VAL A 276 -5.00 3.46 9.34
C VAL A 276 -5.36 2.37 10.35
N ASP A 277 -4.77 1.19 10.24
CA ASP A 277 -4.94 0.12 11.22
C ASP A 277 -4.39 0.53 12.60
N ASP A 278 -3.21 1.09 12.67
CA ASP A 278 -2.61 1.60 13.91
C ASP A 278 -3.46 2.70 14.55
N MET A 279 -3.92 3.64 13.76
CA MET A 279 -4.78 4.73 14.21
C MET A 279 -6.12 4.21 14.78
N SER A 280 -6.78 3.31 14.08
CA SER A 280 -8.11 2.81 14.46
C SER A 280 -8.04 1.73 15.55
N ASN A 281 -7.27 0.67 15.29
CA ASN A 281 -7.29 -0.54 16.10
C ASN A 281 -6.38 -0.46 17.33
N TRP A 282 -5.55 0.55 17.40
CA TRP A 282 -4.68 0.78 18.54
C TRP A 282 -4.92 2.13 19.20
N TYR A 283 -4.65 3.25 18.54
CA TYR A 283 -4.81 4.57 19.16
C TYR A 283 -6.25 4.85 19.61
N VAL A 284 -7.21 4.77 18.69
CA VAL A 284 -8.63 5.06 19.04
C VAL A 284 -9.14 4.09 20.08
N ARG A 285 -8.83 2.82 19.94
CA ARG A 285 -9.28 1.79 20.89
C ARG A 285 -8.69 2.02 22.29
N ARG A 286 -7.41 2.34 22.39
CA ARG A 286 -6.72 2.59 23.66
C ARG A 286 -7.12 3.93 24.30
N CYS A 287 -7.46 4.92 23.50
CA CYS A 287 -7.75 6.28 23.97
C CYS A 287 -9.25 6.58 24.10
N ARG A 288 -10.14 5.59 23.92
CA ARG A 288 -11.60 5.81 23.95
C ARG A 288 -12.07 6.53 25.19
N ASP A 289 -11.57 6.15 26.36
CA ASP A 289 -11.98 6.73 27.63
C ASP A 289 -11.65 8.23 27.72
N ARG A 290 -10.63 8.68 27.02
CA ARG A 290 -10.30 10.11 26.94
C ARG A 290 -11.39 10.90 26.22
N PHE A 291 -11.96 10.33 25.14
CA PHE A 291 -13.08 10.95 24.40
C PHE A 291 -14.40 10.88 25.17
N TRP A 292 -14.58 9.88 26.05
CA TRP A 292 -15.77 9.70 26.86
C TRP A 292 -15.71 10.46 28.20
N ALA A 293 -14.55 11.00 28.57
CA ALA A 293 -14.39 11.76 29.80
C ALA A 293 -15.35 12.96 29.84
N LYS A 294 -15.82 13.30 31.04
CA LYS A 294 -16.70 14.47 31.24
C LYS A 294 -15.91 15.77 31.09
N GLY A 295 -16.55 16.78 30.51
CA GLY A 295 -15.94 18.10 30.32
C GLY A 295 -14.96 18.14 29.16
N MET A 296 -14.19 19.22 29.06
CA MET A 296 -13.20 19.47 28.01
C MET A 296 -11.83 19.80 28.63
N GLU A 297 -11.34 18.89 29.45
CA GLU A 297 -10.00 18.98 30.00
C GLU A 297 -8.93 18.92 28.90
N GLN A 298 -7.73 19.43 29.19
CA GLN A 298 -6.65 19.52 28.20
C GLN A 298 -6.29 18.17 27.57
N ASP A 299 -6.31 17.09 28.34
CA ASP A 299 -6.04 15.73 27.81
C ASP A 299 -7.03 15.32 26.74
N LYS A 300 -8.33 15.63 26.93
CA LYS A 300 -9.37 15.35 25.93
C LYS A 300 -9.19 16.21 24.68
N VAL A 301 -8.86 17.48 24.83
CA VAL A 301 -8.52 18.37 23.71
C VAL A 301 -7.33 17.81 22.94
N ASN A 302 -6.29 17.35 23.63
CA ASN A 302 -5.11 16.75 23.02
C ASN A 302 -5.47 15.49 22.21
N ALA A 303 -6.35 14.64 22.73
CA ALA A 303 -6.84 13.45 22.03
C ALA A 303 -7.58 13.84 20.75
N TYR A 304 -8.48 14.80 20.79
CA TYR A 304 -9.18 15.28 19.59
C TYR A 304 -8.24 15.90 18.56
N MET A 305 -7.33 16.78 19.00
CA MET A 305 -6.39 17.44 18.09
C MET A 305 -5.44 16.44 17.42
N THR A 306 -4.99 15.44 18.16
CA THR A 306 -4.13 14.38 17.62
C THR A 306 -4.89 13.55 16.59
N LEU A 307 -6.10 13.10 16.89
CA LEU A 307 -6.91 12.31 15.97
C LEU A 307 -7.31 13.12 14.73
N TYR A 308 -7.73 14.39 14.92
CA TYR A 308 -8.05 15.29 13.81
C TYR A 308 -6.85 15.48 12.87
N THR A 309 -5.67 15.77 13.43
CA THR A 309 -4.45 15.92 12.64
C THR A 309 -4.10 14.65 11.86
N ALA A 310 -4.21 13.48 12.49
CA ALA A 310 -3.96 12.20 11.85
C ALA A 310 -4.97 11.90 10.72
N LEU A 311 -6.26 12.14 10.95
CA LEU A 311 -7.31 11.95 9.94
C LEU A 311 -7.11 12.85 8.71
N VAL A 312 -6.87 14.14 8.93
CA VAL A 312 -6.64 15.09 7.83
C VAL A 312 -5.39 14.73 7.05
N THR A 313 -4.32 14.38 7.73
CA THR A 313 -3.04 14.04 7.08
C THR A 313 -3.15 12.76 6.26
N VAL A 314 -3.74 11.69 6.81
CA VAL A 314 -3.90 10.44 6.05
C VAL A 314 -4.85 10.60 4.88
N CYS A 315 -5.91 11.41 5.01
CA CYS A 315 -6.80 11.72 3.89
C CYS A 315 -6.08 12.45 2.76
N LYS A 316 -5.25 13.44 3.09
CA LYS A 316 -4.44 14.14 2.09
C LYS A 316 -3.45 13.21 1.39
N ALA A 317 -2.79 12.32 2.14
CA ALA A 317 -1.85 11.34 1.58
C ALA A 317 -2.56 10.27 0.72
N ALA A 318 -3.77 9.87 1.08
CA ALA A 318 -4.57 8.87 0.38
C ALA A 318 -5.42 9.42 -0.77
N ALA A 319 -5.61 10.74 -0.84
CA ALA A 319 -6.47 11.38 -1.84
C ALA A 319 -6.15 10.99 -3.30
N PRO A 320 -4.88 10.83 -3.72
CA PRO A 320 -4.58 10.35 -5.06
C PRO A 320 -5.09 8.94 -5.37
N MET A 321 -5.28 8.09 -4.35
CA MET A 321 -5.70 6.70 -4.50
C MET A 321 -7.21 6.52 -4.33
N ILE A 322 -7.81 7.15 -3.31
CA ILE A 322 -9.25 7.09 -2.98
C ILE A 322 -9.86 8.50 -2.94
N PRO A 323 -9.99 9.15 -4.10
CA PRO A 323 -10.30 10.58 -4.19
C PRO A 323 -11.67 10.96 -3.63
N PHE A 324 -12.69 10.12 -3.76
CA PHE A 324 -14.06 10.48 -3.39
C PHE A 324 -14.28 10.43 -1.87
N MET A 325 -13.82 9.37 -1.24
CA MET A 325 -13.96 9.19 0.21
C MET A 325 -13.15 10.23 0.98
N THR A 326 -11.94 10.52 0.54
CA THR A 326 -11.07 11.53 1.19
C THR A 326 -11.63 12.93 1.01
N GLU A 327 -12.24 13.24 -0.12
CA GLU A 327 -12.94 14.52 -0.34
C GLU A 327 -14.14 14.67 0.61
N GLU A 328 -14.97 13.63 0.74
CA GLU A 328 -16.11 13.64 1.65
C GLU A 328 -15.68 13.90 3.10
N ILE A 329 -14.64 13.22 3.56
CA ILE A 329 -14.09 13.44 4.91
C ILE A 329 -13.57 14.87 5.05
N TYR A 330 -12.82 15.37 4.09
CA TYR A 330 -12.27 16.73 4.08
C TYR A 330 -13.38 17.80 4.15
N GLN A 331 -14.42 17.67 3.36
CA GLN A 331 -15.56 18.61 3.38
C GLN A 331 -16.22 18.62 4.76
N ASN A 332 -16.39 17.45 5.39
CA ASN A 332 -17.13 17.31 6.62
C ASN A 332 -16.34 17.71 7.87
N ILE A 333 -15.03 17.51 7.94
CA ILE A 333 -14.26 17.81 9.16
C ILE A 333 -13.33 19.01 9.04
N VAL A 334 -12.99 19.44 7.83
CA VAL A 334 -12.11 20.60 7.60
C VAL A 334 -12.89 21.80 7.13
N ARG A 335 -13.56 21.72 5.98
CA ARG A 335 -14.29 22.86 5.43
C ARG A 335 -15.52 23.26 6.21
N SER A 336 -16.19 22.32 6.86
CA SER A 336 -17.35 22.60 7.71
C SER A 336 -17.04 23.56 8.86
N VAL A 337 -15.80 23.55 9.35
CA VAL A 337 -15.35 24.38 10.47
C VAL A 337 -14.54 25.60 10.04
N ASP A 338 -13.93 25.57 8.86
CA ASP A 338 -13.17 26.67 8.27
C ASP A 338 -13.40 26.75 6.74
N PRO A 339 -14.38 27.50 6.28
CA PRO A 339 -14.64 27.67 4.84
C PRO A 339 -13.53 28.41 4.06
N SER A 340 -12.57 29.03 4.74
CA SER A 340 -11.47 29.77 4.12
C SER A 340 -10.34 28.90 3.57
N VAL A 341 -10.30 27.62 3.95
CA VAL A 341 -9.32 26.64 3.44
C VAL A 341 -9.57 26.30 1.96
N LYS A 342 -8.66 25.56 1.35
CA LYS A 342 -8.82 25.09 -0.03
C LYS A 342 -10.19 24.44 -0.25
N GLU A 343 -10.80 24.73 -1.39
CA GLU A 343 -12.16 24.29 -1.74
C GLU A 343 -12.30 22.76 -1.84
N SER A 344 -11.22 22.08 -2.18
CA SER A 344 -11.15 20.62 -2.29
C SER A 344 -9.85 20.11 -1.68
N ILE A 345 -9.87 18.89 -1.16
CA ILE A 345 -8.66 18.19 -0.72
C ILE A 345 -7.65 18.06 -1.87
N HIS A 346 -8.15 17.93 -3.10
CA HIS A 346 -7.33 17.79 -4.31
C HIS A 346 -6.60 19.07 -4.73
N LEU A 347 -6.92 20.20 -4.11
CA LEU A 347 -6.20 21.46 -4.27
C LEU A 347 -5.18 21.69 -3.13
N CYS A 348 -5.18 20.82 -2.12
CA CYS A 348 -4.22 20.86 -1.03
C CYS A 348 -2.87 20.31 -1.48
N ASP A 349 -1.81 20.81 -0.83
CA ASP A 349 -0.48 20.22 -0.99
C ASP A 349 -0.42 18.83 -0.34
N PHE A 350 0.43 17.96 -0.86
CA PHE A 350 0.73 16.68 -0.24
C PHE A 350 1.34 16.91 1.15
N PRO A 351 1.03 16.06 2.16
CA PRO A 351 1.54 16.25 3.51
C PRO A 351 3.08 16.30 3.56
N VAL A 352 3.60 17.22 4.37
CA VAL A 352 5.04 17.37 4.56
C VAL A 352 5.49 16.56 5.76
N TYR A 353 6.54 15.78 5.57
CA TYR A 353 7.21 15.03 6.64
C TYR A 353 7.84 15.98 7.66
N ASN A 354 7.53 15.78 8.94
CA ASN A 354 8.14 16.49 10.05
C ASN A 354 9.01 15.56 10.89
N ALA A 355 10.32 15.62 10.68
CA ALA A 355 11.29 14.78 11.40
C ALA A 355 11.31 15.02 12.92
N GLU A 356 10.94 16.22 13.39
CA GLU A 356 10.94 16.56 14.82
C GLU A 356 9.88 15.78 15.62
N GLN A 357 8.83 15.28 14.94
CA GLN A 357 7.79 14.47 15.56
C GLN A 357 8.05 12.95 15.45
N VAL A 358 9.13 12.54 14.80
CA VAL A 358 9.50 11.12 14.68
C VAL A 358 10.36 10.72 15.86
N ASP A 359 9.90 9.69 16.57
CA ASP A 359 10.61 9.03 17.67
C ASP A 359 10.72 7.52 17.33
N GLU A 360 11.82 7.14 16.72
CA GLU A 360 12.07 5.77 16.28
C GLU A 360 12.07 4.77 17.44
N LYS A 361 12.57 5.21 18.61
CA LYS A 361 12.55 4.35 19.81
C LYS A 361 11.13 4.12 20.31
N LEU A 362 10.31 5.15 20.35
CA LEU A 362 8.90 5.05 20.75
C LEU A 362 8.12 4.13 19.79
N GLU A 363 8.34 4.25 18.49
CA GLU A 363 7.75 3.35 17.51
C GLU A 363 8.20 1.91 17.71
N ALA A 364 9.51 1.66 17.90
CA ALA A 364 10.04 0.32 18.13
C ALA A 364 9.54 -0.29 19.45
N ASP A 365 9.48 0.47 20.51
CA ASP A 365 8.94 0.03 21.80
C ASP A 365 7.47 -0.38 21.67
N MET A 366 6.65 0.41 20.97
CA MET A 366 5.23 0.11 20.75
C MET A 366 5.04 -1.10 19.82
N ASP A 367 5.88 -1.28 18.82
CA ASP A 367 5.87 -2.47 17.97
C ASP A 367 6.14 -3.75 18.80
N LEU A 368 7.07 -3.66 19.76
CA LEU A 368 7.31 -4.75 20.71
C LEU A 368 6.11 -4.99 21.64
N VAL A 369 5.48 -3.92 22.15
CA VAL A 369 4.23 -4.01 22.94
C VAL A 369 3.15 -4.76 22.17
N LEU A 370 2.89 -4.35 20.93
CA LEU A 370 1.88 -4.98 20.05
C LEU A 370 2.19 -6.46 19.82
N LYS A 371 3.44 -6.79 19.59
CA LYS A 371 3.89 -8.17 19.40
C LYS A 371 3.67 -9.02 20.65
N ILE A 372 4.05 -8.51 21.81
CA ILE A 372 3.82 -9.17 23.10
C ILE A 372 2.32 -9.37 23.35
N VAL A 373 1.49 -8.38 23.05
CA VAL A 373 0.03 -8.47 23.21
C VAL A 373 -0.57 -9.55 22.29
N VAL A 374 -0.12 -9.63 21.05
CA VAL A 374 -0.56 -10.67 20.10
C VAL A 374 -0.18 -12.07 20.61
N LEU A 375 1.06 -12.26 21.03
CA LEU A 375 1.53 -13.54 21.58
C LEU A 375 0.82 -13.89 22.89
N GLY A 376 0.60 -12.91 23.77
CA GLY A 376 -0.14 -13.12 25.02
C GLY A 376 -1.59 -13.54 24.79
N ARG A 377 -2.26 -12.96 23.79
CA ARG A 377 -3.60 -13.40 23.37
C ARG A 377 -3.59 -14.81 22.79
N ALA A 378 -2.57 -15.16 22.03
CA ALA A 378 -2.39 -16.52 21.54
C ALA A 378 -2.20 -17.50 22.71
N CYS A 379 -1.40 -17.16 23.74
CA CYS A 379 -1.28 -17.94 24.97
C CYS A 379 -2.63 -18.13 25.66
N ARG A 380 -3.43 -17.07 25.82
CA ARG A 380 -4.76 -17.17 26.43
C ARG A 380 -5.68 -18.10 25.64
N ASN A 381 -5.67 -18.00 24.32
CA ASN A 381 -6.48 -18.87 23.46
C ASN A 381 -6.05 -20.33 23.58
N SER A 382 -4.75 -20.60 23.57
CA SER A 382 -4.20 -21.96 23.76
C SER A 382 -4.56 -22.55 25.12
N ALA A 383 -4.64 -21.70 26.15
CA ALA A 383 -5.05 -22.10 27.51
C ALA A 383 -6.58 -22.13 27.73
N ALA A 384 -7.36 -21.71 26.73
CA ALA A 384 -8.80 -21.50 26.84
C ALA A 384 -9.22 -20.55 27.99
N ILE A 385 -8.37 -19.58 28.33
CA ILE A 385 -8.61 -18.58 29.38
C ILE A 385 -9.14 -17.29 28.73
N LYS A 386 -10.36 -16.91 29.07
CA LYS A 386 -10.98 -15.68 28.59
C LYS A 386 -10.22 -14.44 29.07
N ASN A 387 -10.19 -13.38 28.26
CA ASN A 387 -9.46 -12.16 28.62
C ASN A 387 -9.99 -11.48 29.91
N ARG A 388 -11.23 -11.71 30.29
CA ARG A 388 -11.81 -11.20 31.54
C ARG A 388 -11.29 -11.90 32.78
N GLN A 389 -10.75 -13.10 32.65
CA GLN A 389 -10.09 -13.81 33.73
C GLN A 389 -8.68 -13.22 33.96
N PRO A 390 -8.43 -12.56 35.09
CA PRO A 390 -7.08 -12.09 35.39
C PRO A 390 -6.08 -13.22 35.51
N ILE A 391 -4.85 -12.97 35.10
CA ILE A 391 -3.69 -13.85 35.28
C ILE A 391 -2.70 -13.14 36.20
N GLY A 392 -2.08 -13.86 37.11
CA GLY A 392 -1.21 -13.29 38.13
C GLY A 392 0.14 -12.82 37.58
N GLN A 393 0.73 -13.61 36.69
CA GLN A 393 2.10 -13.40 36.24
C GLN A 393 2.28 -13.76 34.77
N MET A 394 3.06 -12.97 34.06
CA MET A 394 3.61 -13.29 32.74
C MET A 394 5.12 -13.07 32.71
N TYR A 395 5.77 -13.77 31.81
CA TYR A 395 7.20 -13.63 31.54
C TYR A 395 7.41 -13.33 30.05
N VAL A 396 8.35 -12.46 29.77
CA VAL A 396 8.70 -12.07 28.39
C VAL A 396 10.21 -12.21 28.20
N LYS A 397 10.60 -12.90 27.15
CA LYS A 397 11.96 -12.89 26.62
C LYS A 397 11.97 -12.07 25.34
N ALA A 398 12.77 -11.02 25.31
CA ALA A 398 12.99 -10.15 24.15
C ALA A 398 14.38 -9.52 24.26
N ASP A 399 14.92 -9.05 23.12
CA ASP A 399 16.23 -8.40 23.07
C ASP A 399 16.22 -6.96 23.63
N ALA A 400 15.06 -6.43 24.00
CA ALA A 400 14.90 -5.10 24.56
C ALA A 400 14.00 -5.13 25.79
N THR A 401 14.23 -4.20 26.72
CA THR A 401 13.34 -3.90 27.84
C THR A 401 12.45 -2.70 27.49
N LEU A 402 11.26 -2.65 28.09
CA LEU A 402 10.29 -1.59 27.87
C LEU A 402 10.20 -0.64 29.05
N PRO A 403 9.89 0.66 28.81
CA PRO A 403 9.52 1.59 29.88
C PRO A 403 8.25 1.14 30.64
N ASP A 404 8.11 1.57 31.89
CA ASP A 404 6.96 1.24 32.76
C ASP A 404 5.61 1.56 32.10
N TYR A 405 5.54 2.63 31.32
CA TYR A 405 4.33 3.00 30.58
C TYR A 405 3.90 1.91 29.58
N ASP A 406 4.84 1.35 28.85
CA ASP A 406 4.60 0.32 27.85
C ASP A 406 4.26 -1.01 28.50
N GLU A 407 4.91 -1.33 29.64
CA GLU A 407 4.56 -2.52 30.46
C GLU A 407 3.12 -2.40 30.97
N ALA A 408 2.69 -1.23 31.43
CA ALA A 408 1.33 -1.00 31.87
C ALA A 408 0.29 -1.23 30.77
N ILE A 409 0.60 -0.89 29.53
CA ILE A 409 -0.26 -1.19 28.36
C ILE A 409 -0.40 -2.71 28.17
N ILE A 410 0.69 -3.46 28.24
CA ILE A 410 0.68 -4.92 28.08
C ILE A 410 -0.18 -5.56 29.18
N LEU A 411 0.02 -5.16 30.43
CA LEU A 411 -0.73 -5.67 31.58
C LEU A 411 -2.25 -5.43 31.43
N ASP A 412 -2.63 -4.25 31.00
CA ASP A 412 -4.03 -3.89 30.77
C ASP A 412 -4.65 -4.68 29.60
N GLU A 413 -3.96 -4.72 28.45
CA GLU A 413 -4.44 -5.43 27.25
C GLU A 413 -4.61 -6.94 27.46
N LEU A 414 -3.73 -7.54 28.24
CA LEU A 414 -3.74 -8.97 28.51
C LEU A 414 -4.44 -9.32 29.82
N ASN A 415 -4.86 -8.34 30.63
CA ASN A 415 -5.43 -8.53 31.96
C ASN A 415 -4.52 -9.44 32.83
N VAL A 416 -3.27 -9.02 32.96
CA VAL A 416 -2.25 -9.67 33.77
C VAL A 416 -1.81 -8.73 34.88
N LYS A 417 -1.56 -9.23 36.08
CA LYS A 417 -1.19 -8.41 37.25
C LYS A 417 0.27 -7.98 37.22
N ASN A 418 1.17 -8.88 36.81
CA ASN A 418 2.61 -8.63 36.83
C ASN A 418 3.27 -9.16 35.55
N ILE A 419 4.30 -8.44 35.10
CA ILE A 419 5.17 -8.84 33.99
C ILE A 419 6.62 -8.87 34.46
N THR A 420 7.36 -9.87 34.02
CA THR A 420 8.81 -9.97 34.26
C THR A 420 9.51 -10.24 32.93
N PHE A 421 10.46 -9.38 32.58
CA PHE A 421 11.37 -9.63 31.47
C PHE A 421 12.51 -10.56 31.94
N THR A 422 12.80 -11.57 31.16
CA THR A 422 13.85 -12.58 31.50
C THR A 422 14.59 -13.02 30.25
N ASP A 423 15.89 -13.27 30.41
CA ASP A 423 16.71 -13.83 29.33
C ASP A 423 16.58 -15.34 29.21
N ASP A 424 16.05 -15.99 30.26
CA ASP A 424 15.91 -17.43 30.34
C ASP A 424 14.45 -17.86 30.55
N VAL A 425 13.91 -18.59 29.58
CA VAL A 425 12.58 -19.22 29.62
C VAL A 425 12.64 -20.76 29.78
N SER A 426 13.82 -21.32 30.06
CA SER A 426 14.02 -22.76 30.17
C SER A 426 13.21 -23.41 31.31
N ASN A 427 12.87 -22.63 32.35
CA ASN A 427 12.01 -23.07 33.44
C ASN A 427 10.53 -23.25 33.05
N PHE A 428 10.11 -22.77 31.87
CA PHE A 428 8.72 -22.78 31.44
C PHE A 428 8.50 -23.58 30.15
N THR A 429 9.59 -23.92 29.44
CA THR A 429 9.57 -24.62 28.17
C THR A 429 10.66 -25.69 28.13
N THR A 430 10.34 -26.80 27.52
CA THR A 430 11.35 -27.77 27.08
C THR A 430 11.16 -28.07 25.61
N TYR A 431 12.20 -28.63 24.98
CA TYR A 431 12.14 -28.95 23.56
C TYR A 431 12.20 -30.45 23.36
N ASN A 432 11.34 -30.96 22.47
CA ASN A 432 11.44 -32.32 21.97
C ASN A 432 12.04 -32.31 20.57
N PHE A 433 12.99 -33.20 20.35
CA PHE A 433 13.66 -33.35 19.08
C PHE A 433 13.27 -34.67 18.41
N LYS A 434 12.96 -34.62 17.13
CA LYS A 434 12.75 -35.81 16.29
C LYS A 434 13.61 -35.68 15.04
N PRO A 435 14.16 -36.77 14.50
CA PRO A 435 14.92 -36.71 13.27
C PRO A 435 14.01 -36.40 12.08
N GLN A 436 14.41 -35.47 11.19
CA GLN A 436 13.78 -35.28 9.90
C GLN A 436 14.21 -36.43 8.99
N LEU A 437 13.31 -37.38 8.78
CA LEU A 437 13.64 -38.63 8.08
C LEU A 437 14.08 -38.42 6.62
N LYS A 438 13.63 -37.38 5.99
CA LYS A 438 14.00 -37.05 4.61
C LYS A 438 15.47 -36.69 4.45
N THR A 439 16.07 -36.07 5.46
CA THR A 439 17.46 -35.62 5.45
C THR A 439 18.37 -36.59 6.20
N VAL A 440 17.92 -37.12 7.36
CA VAL A 440 18.69 -38.03 8.22
C VAL A 440 18.76 -39.44 7.64
N GLY A 441 17.69 -39.92 7.01
CA GLY A 441 17.63 -41.28 6.41
C GLY A 441 18.76 -41.49 5.38
N PRO A 442 18.94 -40.64 4.37
CA PRO A 442 20.06 -40.79 3.44
C PRO A 442 21.44 -40.67 4.06
N LYS A 443 21.61 -39.84 5.11
CA LYS A 443 22.90 -39.61 5.78
C LYS A 443 23.34 -40.77 6.69
N TYR A 444 22.39 -41.34 7.43
CA TYR A 444 22.73 -42.26 8.55
C TYR A 444 22.04 -43.62 8.49
N GLY A 445 21.07 -43.84 7.61
CA GLY A 445 20.48 -45.16 7.30
C GLY A 445 20.11 -45.99 8.51
N LYS A 446 20.90 -47.05 8.81
CA LYS A 446 20.66 -47.97 9.91
C LYS A 446 20.74 -47.35 11.31
N LEU A 447 21.39 -46.18 11.44
CA LEU A 447 21.56 -45.49 12.73
C LEU A 447 20.35 -44.65 13.11
N VAL A 448 19.37 -44.46 12.22
CA VAL A 448 18.18 -43.64 12.47
C VAL A 448 17.42 -44.03 13.72
N GLY A 449 17.35 -45.34 14.04
CA GLY A 449 16.73 -45.85 15.25
C GLY A 449 17.45 -45.38 16.52
N GLY A 450 18.79 -45.46 16.54
CA GLY A 450 19.63 -44.96 17.63
C GLY A 450 19.57 -43.43 17.76
N ILE A 451 19.56 -42.71 16.65
CA ILE A 451 19.40 -41.26 16.63
C ILE A 451 18.05 -40.85 17.24
N ARG A 452 16.96 -41.53 16.89
CA ARG A 452 15.64 -41.27 17.45
C ARG A 452 15.62 -41.50 18.99
N ASN A 453 16.25 -42.58 19.45
CA ASN A 453 16.33 -42.89 20.88
C ASN A 453 17.15 -41.86 21.66
N TYR A 454 18.27 -41.41 21.08
CA TYR A 454 19.07 -40.33 21.67
C TYR A 454 18.29 -39.03 21.78
N LEU A 455 17.66 -38.60 20.69
CA LEU A 455 16.89 -37.37 20.67
C LEU A 455 15.65 -37.38 21.59
N ALA A 456 15.10 -38.56 21.85
CA ALA A 456 14.00 -38.74 22.82
C ALA A 456 14.46 -38.69 24.28
N ALA A 457 15.74 -38.97 24.54
CA ALA A 457 16.31 -39.06 25.89
C ALA A 457 17.14 -37.84 26.33
N VAL A 458 17.59 -37.02 25.37
CA VAL A 458 18.40 -35.83 25.63
C VAL A 458 17.59 -34.75 26.35
N ASP A 459 18.22 -33.96 27.22
CA ASP A 459 17.61 -32.74 27.74
C ASP A 459 17.36 -31.76 26.60
N GLY A 460 16.09 -31.44 26.39
CA GLY A 460 15.68 -30.64 25.26
C GLY A 460 16.21 -29.20 25.29
N ASN A 461 16.39 -28.63 26.49
CA ASN A 461 16.90 -27.27 26.65
C ASN A 461 18.42 -27.22 26.42
N GLU A 462 19.17 -28.22 26.91
CA GLU A 462 20.60 -28.35 26.64
C GLU A 462 20.87 -28.59 25.15
N ALA A 463 20.11 -29.48 24.52
CA ALA A 463 20.20 -29.74 23.09
C ALA A 463 19.88 -28.48 22.24
N LYS A 464 18.89 -27.71 22.65
CA LYS A 464 18.55 -26.45 21.96
C LYS A 464 19.66 -25.42 22.09
N ALA A 465 20.24 -25.26 23.28
CA ALA A 465 21.37 -24.36 23.51
C ALA A 465 22.62 -24.78 22.70
N GLU A 466 22.89 -26.07 22.59
CA GLU A 466 23.98 -26.61 21.78
C GLU A 466 23.75 -26.31 20.30
N LEU A 467 22.55 -26.57 19.78
CA LEU A 467 22.18 -26.32 18.40
C LEU A 467 22.30 -24.83 18.05
N ASP A 468 21.83 -23.95 18.92
CA ASP A 468 21.87 -22.50 18.71
C ASP A 468 23.31 -21.94 18.77
N SER A 469 24.18 -22.51 19.63
CA SER A 469 25.55 -22.04 19.80
C SER A 469 26.53 -22.62 18.79
N LYS A 470 26.36 -23.89 18.42
CA LYS A 470 27.30 -24.63 17.54
C LYS A 470 26.75 -24.86 16.12
N GLY A 471 25.47 -24.60 15.88
CA GLY A 471 24.79 -24.84 14.60
C GLY A 471 24.43 -26.29 14.32
N ALA A 472 24.84 -27.24 15.18
CA ALA A 472 24.54 -28.66 15.05
C ALA A 472 24.57 -29.36 16.41
N LEU A 473 23.84 -30.48 16.54
CA LEU A 473 23.96 -31.43 17.64
C LEU A 473 24.98 -32.51 17.27
N THR A 474 25.93 -32.77 18.15
CA THR A 474 26.96 -33.78 17.96
C THR A 474 26.90 -34.84 19.07
N PHE A 475 26.80 -36.10 18.68
CA PHE A 475 26.75 -37.24 19.60
C PHE A 475 27.19 -38.53 18.92
N GLU A 476 27.25 -39.62 19.63
CA GLU A 476 27.60 -40.93 19.08
C GLU A 476 26.43 -41.91 19.18
N VAL A 477 26.26 -42.70 18.12
CA VAL A 477 25.33 -43.84 18.08
C VAL A 477 26.09 -45.08 17.64
N ASP A 478 26.10 -46.09 18.48
CA ASP A 478 26.82 -47.36 18.23
C ASP A 478 28.30 -47.16 17.86
N GLY A 479 28.96 -46.18 18.50
CA GLY A 479 30.36 -45.85 18.26
C GLY A 479 30.61 -45.01 16.97
N THR A 480 29.55 -44.62 16.29
CA THR A 480 29.62 -43.76 15.09
C THR A 480 29.29 -42.33 15.43
N PRO A 481 30.12 -41.32 15.09
CA PRO A 481 29.82 -39.92 15.27
C PRO A 481 28.62 -39.48 14.41
N VAL A 482 27.69 -38.76 15.03
CA VAL A 482 26.51 -38.18 14.36
C VAL A 482 26.52 -36.68 14.57
N GLU A 483 26.30 -35.94 13.47
CA GLU A 483 26.14 -34.49 13.47
C GLU A 483 24.82 -34.13 12.75
N LEU A 484 23.92 -33.47 13.48
CA LEU A 484 22.60 -33.07 12.98
C LEU A 484 22.50 -31.56 13.01
N ALA A 485 22.37 -30.97 11.81
CA ALA A 485 22.06 -29.53 11.65
C ALA A 485 20.58 -29.27 11.90
N LYS A 486 20.19 -28.00 11.94
CA LYS A 486 18.78 -27.59 12.19
C LYS A 486 17.81 -28.21 11.21
N GLU A 487 18.20 -28.34 9.94
CA GLU A 487 17.39 -28.98 8.87
C GLU A 487 17.18 -30.48 9.04
N ASP A 488 18.03 -31.13 9.84
CA ASP A 488 17.95 -32.57 10.13
C ASP A 488 17.02 -32.87 11.31
N LEU A 489 16.47 -31.84 11.94
CA LEU A 489 15.70 -31.92 13.16
C LEU A 489 14.30 -31.37 13.01
N LEU A 490 13.32 -32.07 13.52
CA LEU A 490 11.99 -31.56 13.84
C LEU A 490 12.01 -31.17 15.31
N ILE A 491 11.89 -29.88 15.59
CA ILE A 491 11.97 -29.30 16.93
C ILE A 491 10.57 -28.88 17.34
N GLU A 492 10.07 -29.48 18.42
CA GLU A 492 8.76 -29.19 18.99
C GLU A 492 8.95 -28.60 20.39
N MET A 493 8.41 -27.39 20.62
CA MET A 493 8.41 -26.78 21.95
C MET A 493 7.30 -27.42 22.79
N VAL A 494 7.65 -27.97 23.92
CA VAL A 494 6.73 -28.61 24.87
C VAL A 494 6.53 -27.68 26.07
N LYS A 495 5.27 -27.48 26.44
CA LYS A 495 4.87 -26.62 27.55
C LYS A 495 4.99 -27.37 28.88
N GLN A 496 5.51 -26.70 29.91
CA GLN A 496 5.42 -27.23 31.29
C GLN A 496 3.97 -27.07 31.81
N GLU A 497 3.55 -27.99 32.64
CA GLU A 497 2.26 -27.94 33.32
C GLU A 497 2.14 -26.64 34.15
N GLY A 498 1.03 -25.92 34.01
CA GLY A 498 0.80 -24.64 34.67
C GLY A 498 1.32 -23.40 33.90
N PHE A 499 1.93 -23.60 32.73
CA PHE A 499 2.41 -22.50 31.89
C PHE A 499 2.02 -22.69 30.42
N VAL A 500 1.76 -21.59 29.75
CA VAL A 500 1.50 -21.55 28.30
C VAL A 500 2.46 -20.57 27.65
N THR A 501 3.10 -21.01 26.57
CA THR A 501 4.16 -20.28 25.90
C THR A 501 3.85 -20.14 24.43
N GLU A 502 4.04 -18.95 23.88
CA GLU A 502 4.04 -18.67 22.45
C GLU A 502 5.26 -17.82 22.10
N ALA A 503 5.85 -18.05 20.93
CA ALA A 503 7.05 -17.35 20.49
C ALA A 503 6.97 -17.01 19.00
N ASP A 504 7.50 -15.86 18.64
CA ASP A 504 7.67 -15.41 17.26
C ASP A 504 8.85 -14.44 17.14
N ASN A 505 9.73 -14.68 16.15
CA ASN A 505 10.83 -13.79 15.76
C ASN A 505 11.60 -13.17 16.96
N GLY A 506 12.12 -14.02 17.86
CA GLY A 506 12.97 -13.60 18.96
C GLY A 506 12.22 -13.10 20.20
N VAL A 507 10.90 -13.04 20.17
CA VAL A 507 10.07 -12.72 21.35
C VAL A 507 9.35 -13.96 21.83
N THR A 508 9.43 -14.25 23.13
CA THR A 508 8.73 -15.35 23.78
C THR A 508 7.87 -14.79 24.92
N VAL A 509 6.61 -15.18 24.94
CA VAL A 509 5.66 -14.82 26.01
C VAL A 509 5.23 -16.09 26.73
N VAL A 510 5.30 -16.05 28.05
CA VAL A 510 4.86 -17.15 28.94
C VAL A 510 3.78 -16.60 29.87
N LEU A 511 2.62 -17.26 29.93
CA LEU A 511 1.59 -16.98 30.92
C LEU A 511 1.57 -18.06 31.99
N ASP A 512 1.55 -17.64 33.26
CA ASP A 512 1.27 -18.51 34.38
C ASP A 512 -0.23 -18.78 34.45
N THR A 513 -0.62 -20.01 34.19
CA THR A 513 -2.04 -20.41 34.16
C THR A 513 -2.52 -20.99 35.50
N ASN A 514 -1.68 -20.95 36.54
CA ASN A 514 -2.07 -21.30 37.91
C ASN A 514 -2.88 -20.14 38.51
N LEU A 515 -4.18 -20.31 38.59
CA LEU A 515 -5.09 -19.27 39.07
C LEU A 515 -5.37 -19.46 40.56
N SER A 516 -5.12 -18.42 41.36
CA SER A 516 -5.53 -18.40 42.77
C SER A 516 -7.04 -18.24 42.91
N GLU A 517 -7.59 -18.57 44.08
CA GLU A 517 -9.01 -18.36 44.36
C GLU A 517 -9.42 -16.90 44.17
N GLU A 518 -8.58 -15.95 44.60
CA GLU A 518 -8.82 -14.51 44.41
C GLU A 518 -8.92 -14.10 42.94
N LEU A 519 -8.05 -14.67 42.08
CA LEU A 519 -8.08 -14.40 40.63
C LEU A 519 -9.33 -15.02 39.99
N LEU A 520 -9.74 -16.20 40.44
CA LEU A 520 -10.97 -16.84 39.95
C LEU A 520 -12.23 -16.03 40.36
N GLU A 521 -12.28 -15.54 41.59
CA GLU A 521 -13.36 -14.68 42.08
C GLU A 521 -13.43 -13.35 41.28
N GLU A 522 -12.29 -12.70 41.08
CA GLU A 522 -12.22 -11.48 40.26
C GLU A 522 -12.70 -11.73 38.81
N GLY A 523 -12.29 -12.85 38.22
CA GLY A 523 -12.72 -13.25 36.89
C GLY A 523 -14.24 -13.49 36.82
N PHE A 524 -14.79 -14.14 37.83
CA PHE A 524 -16.23 -14.36 37.96
C PHE A 524 -17.01 -13.04 38.08
N VAL A 525 -16.56 -12.12 38.93
CA VAL A 525 -17.18 -10.79 39.09
C VAL A 525 -17.17 -10.04 37.76
N ARG A 526 -16.06 -10.02 37.03
CA ARG A 526 -15.96 -9.37 35.72
C ARG A 526 -16.90 -10.00 34.68
N GLU A 527 -17.09 -11.31 34.71
CA GLU A 527 -18.03 -12.01 33.83
C GLU A 527 -19.49 -11.65 34.17
N VAL A 528 -19.83 -11.57 35.45
CA VAL A 528 -21.15 -11.14 35.92
C VAL A 528 -21.46 -9.70 35.49
N VAL A 529 -20.51 -8.78 35.71
CA VAL A 529 -20.64 -7.38 35.27
C VAL A 529 -20.87 -7.30 33.76
N SER A 530 -20.13 -8.05 32.99
CA SER A 530 -20.29 -8.09 31.52
C SER A 530 -21.67 -8.62 31.11
N LYS A 531 -22.18 -9.66 31.78
CA LYS A 531 -23.53 -10.20 31.52
C LYS A 531 -24.60 -9.18 31.85
N ILE A 532 -24.48 -8.50 32.97
CA ILE A 532 -25.42 -7.43 33.38
C ILE A 532 -25.42 -6.32 32.33
N GLN A 533 -24.25 -5.87 31.84
CA GLN A 533 -24.17 -4.84 30.82
C GLN A 533 -24.79 -5.29 29.48
N SER A 534 -24.60 -6.56 29.10
CA SER A 534 -25.25 -7.12 27.90
C SER A 534 -26.78 -7.13 28.05
N MET A 535 -27.28 -7.57 29.20
CA MET A 535 -28.73 -7.58 29.51
C MET A 535 -29.31 -6.16 29.50
N ARG A 536 -28.59 -5.18 30.05
CA ARG A 536 -29.03 -3.76 30.02
C ARG A 536 -29.16 -3.26 28.58
N LYS A 537 -28.15 -3.58 27.72
CA LYS A 537 -28.17 -3.21 26.31
C LYS A 537 -29.33 -3.88 25.56
N GLU A 538 -29.56 -5.18 25.79
CA GLU A 538 -30.67 -5.93 25.19
C GLU A 538 -32.03 -5.42 25.64
N ALA A 539 -32.13 -4.95 26.87
CA ALA A 539 -33.35 -4.34 27.44
C ALA A 539 -33.57 -2.87 27.01
N GLY A 540 -32.65 -2.29 26.21
CA GLY A 540 -32.77 -0.91 25.72
C GLY A 540 -32.53 0.18 26.77
N PHE A 541 -31.86 -0.14 27.89
CA PHE A 541 -31.44 0.89 28.84
C PHE A 541 -30.40 1.81 28.27
N GLU A 542 -30.63 3.10 28.37
CA GLU A 542 -29.63 4.10 27.96
C GLU A 542 -28.42 4.05 28.90
N VAL A 543 -27.24 4.22 28.30
CA VAL A 543 -26.01 4.40 29.06
C VAL A 543 -25.95 5.86 29.51
N THR A 544 -26.25 6.09 30.81
CA THR A 544 -26.12 7.42 31.43
C THR A 544 -24.72 7.61 31.96
#